data_38eee98f7e7e48c59aed312a7d8e8ac8
#
_entry.id   38eee98f7e7e48c59aed312a7d8e8ac8
#
_cell.length_a   1.000
_cell.length_b   1.000
_cell.length_c   1.000
_cell.angle_alpha   90.00
_cell.angle_beta   90.00
_cell.angle_gamma   90.00
#
_symmetry.space_group_name_H-M   'P 1'
#
loop_
_entity.id
_entity.type
_entity.pdbx_description
1 polymer ?
#
loop_
_entity_poly.entity_id
_entity_poly.type
_entity_poly.pdbx_seq_one_letter_code
_entity_poly.pdbx_strand_id
1 'polypeptide(L)'
;MQEGIFFAGFGGQGIILAGRVVCLAAMQEGLHVSHIPSYGAEMRGGTANCSVVVSDEEIASPLVPHPDTCVVMNKPSLLKFQSIVRPGGLLIWNESLIDVKPDRTDIEILPVRANDIAEEAGSYRSANMVMLGALLKRRPAVASMDAVLAVLNEAVSARHRELNQVNRKALAGGYQAA
;
A
#
# COMPACT_ATOMS: atom_id res chain seq x y z
N MET A 1 -14.21 13.92 -2.61
CA MET A 1 -13.74 12.49 -2.59
C MET A 1 -12.91 12.26 -1.34
N GLN A 2 -13.14 11.17 -0.61
CA GLN A 2 -12.28 10.76 0.50
C GLN A 2 -12.06 9.25 0.42
N GLU A 3 -10.81 8.81 0.51
CA GLU A 3 -10.41 7.40 0.47
C GLU A 3 -9.58 7.07 1.71
N GLY A 4 -10.06 6.13 2.52
CA GLY A 4 -9.33 5.58 3.65
C GLY A 4 -8.60 4.30 3.26
N ILE A 5 -7.26 4.29 3.39
CA ILE A 5 -6.40 3.18 2.98
C ILE A 5 -5.69 2.63 4.21
N PHE A 6 -5.66 1.32 4.34
CA PHE A 6 -4.95 0.63 5.41
C PHE A 6 -3.91 -0.32 4.84
N PHE A 7 -2.65 -0.08 5.14
CA PHE A 7 -1.53 -0.95 4.76
C PHE A 7 -1.11 -1.80 5.96
N ALA A 8 -0.91 -3.09 5.78
CA ALA A 8 -0.49 -4.00 6.85
C ALA A 8 0.49 -5.06 6.39
N GLY A 9 1.45 -5.37 7.25
CA GLY A 9 2.50 -6.37 7.00
C GLY A 9 3.44 -6.54 8.18
N PHE A 10 4.64 -7.05 7.92
CA PHE A 10 5.72 -7.09 8.90
C PHE A 10 6.62 -5.86 8.81
N GLY A 11 7.28 -5.53 9.91
CA GLY A 11 8.39 -4.58 9.91
C GLY A 11 9.47 -5.04 8.91
N GLY A 12 9.88 -4.12 8.01
CA GLY A 12 10.82 -4.42 6.92
C GLY A 12 10.16 -4.70 5.56
N GLN A 13 8.85 -4.93 5.48
CA GLN A 13 8.13 -5.08 4.20
C GLN A 13 7.79 -3.75 3.51
N GLY A 14 8.24 -2.62 4.04
CA GLY A 14 8.03 -1.30 3.41
C GLY A 14 6.61 -0.75 3.51
N ILE A 15 5.83 -1.20 4.50
CA ILE A 15 4.42 -0.80 4.73
C ILE A 15 4.30 0.71 4.94
N ILE A 16 5.11 1.25 5.85
CA ILE A 16 5.09 2.67 6.18
C ILE A 16 5.59 3.52 5.00
N LEU A 17 6.58 2.99 4.24
CA LEU A 17 7.07 3.65 3.04
C LEU A 17 5.98 3.75 1.96
N ALA A 18 5.20 2.69 1.75
CA ALA A 18 4.10 2.71 0.78
C ALA A 18 3.07 3.80 1.13
N GLY A 19 2.64 3.88 2.40
CA GLY A 19 1.76 4.95 2.87
C GLY A 19 2.35 6.34 2.68
N ARG A 20 3.64 6.52 3.01
CA ARG A 20 4.33 7.80 2.81
C ARG A 20 4.39 8.21 1.34
N VAL A 21 4.67 7.29 0.42
CA VAL A 21 4.70 7.57 -1.02
C VAL A 21 3.34 8.05 -1.51
N VAL A 22 2.25 7.37 -1.09
CA VAL A 22 0.88 7.80 -1.41
C VAL A 22 0.63 9.23 -0.94
N CYS A 23 0.96 9.54 0.31
CA CYS A 23 0.73 10.87 0.86
C CYS A 23 1.51 11.96 0.12
N LEU A 24 2.80 11.74 -0.16
CA LEU A 24 3.61 12.72 -0.88
C LEU A 24 3.08 12.94 -2.31
N ALA A 25 2.67 11.88 -3.00
CA ALA A 25 2.11 11.98 -4.34
C ALA A 25 0.76 12.71 -4.34
N ALA A 26 -0.14 12.37 -3.43
CA ALA A 26 -1.43 13.03 -3.29
C ALA A 26 -1.29 14.53 -2.95
N MET A 27 -0.33 14.89 -2.07
CA MET A 27 -0.01 16.28 -1.75
C MET A 27 0.48 17.07 -2.98
N GLN A 28 1.28 16.46 -3.86
CA GLN A 28 1.69 17.10 -5.11
C GLN A 28 0.52 17.43 -6.04
N GLU A 29 -0.55 16.65 -5.95
CA GLU A 29 -1.78 16.86 -6.70
C GLU A 29 -2.78 17.79 -6.00
N GLY A 30 -2.38 18.39 -4.87
CA GLY A 30 -3.18 19.36 -4.12
C GLY A 30 -4.23 18.73 -3.23
N LEU A 31 -4.13 17.41 -2.94
CA LEU A 31 -5.05 16.72 -2.05
C LEU A 31 -4.61 16.84 -0.59
N HIS A 32 -5.58 16.79 0.30
CA HIS A 32 -5.35 16.67 1.74
C HIS A 32 -5.01 15.22 2.10
N VAL A 33 -4.06 15.05 3.02
CA VAL A 33 -3.62 13.71 3.43
C VAL A 33 -3.46 13.60 4.93
N SER A 34 -3.65 12.40 5.44
CA SER A 34 -3.27 12.02 6.79
C SER A 34 -2.53 10.69 6.73
N HIS A 35 -1.48 10.54 7.55
CA HIS A 35 -0.66 9.33 7.62
C HIS A 35 -0.37 8.98 9.07
N ILE A 36 -0.93 7.88 9.56
CA ILE A 36 -0.72 7.39 10.92
C ILE A 36 -0.03 6.04 10.88
N PRO A 37 1.30 5.98 11.06
CA PRO A 37 2.02 4.72 11.21
C PRO A 37 1.78 4.11 12.59
N SER A 38 1.70 2.78 12.64
CA SER A 38 1.61 2.01 13.88
C SER A 38 2.58 0.84 13.83
N TYR A 39 3.36 0.70 14.86
CA TYR A 39 4.32 -0.40 15.04
C TYR A 39 3.87 -1.27 16.19
N GLY A 40 3.98 -2.60 16.04
CA GLY A 40 3.85 -3.52 17.16
C GLY A 40 5.00 -3.38 18.17
N ALA A 41 4.86 -4.03 19.32
CA ALA A 41 5.87 -4.00 20.38
C ALA A 41 7.28 -4.48 19.94
N GLU A 42 7.34 -5.29 18.89
CA GLU A 42 8.58 -5.78 18.27
C GLU A 42 8.85 -5.03 16.97
N MET A 43 9.91 -4.22 16.95
CA MET A 43 10.27 -3.39 15.78
C MET A 43 10.80 -4.19 14.58
N ARG A 44 11.29 -5.41 14.77
CA ARG A 44 11.76 -6.30 13.70
C ARG A 44 11.00 -7.63 13.76
N GLY A 45 10.37 -7.98 12.64
CA GLY A 45 9.55 -9.20 12.55
C GLY A 45 8.16 -9.08 13.18
N GLY A 46 7.87 -7.99 13.92
CA GLY A 46 6.55 -7.67 14.44
C GLY A 46 5.62 -7.06 13.39
N THR A 47 4.35 -6.94 13.72
CA THR A 47 3.34 -6.33 12.85
C THR A 47 3.59 -4.83 12.67
N ALA A 48 3.55 -4.36 11.43
CA ALA A 48 3.55 -2.94 11.08
C ALA A 48 2.30 -2.64 10.26
N ASN A 49 1.68 -1.52 10.52
CA ASN A 49 0.57 -1.04 9.69
C ASN A 49 0.58 0.49 9.63
N CYS A 50 -0.10 1.04 8.66
CA CYS A 50 -0.41 2.46 8.64
C CYS A 50 -1.76 2.72 8.01
N SER A 51 -2.45 3.75 8.55
CA SER A 51 -3.64 4.32 7.96
C SER A 51 -3.25 5.55 7.14
N VAL A 52 -3.84 5.67 5.98
CA VAL A 52 -3.73 6.83 5.10
C VAL A 52 -5.13 7.30 4.76
N VAL A 53 -5.38 8.60 4.86
CA VAL A 53 -6.57 9.22 4.31
C VAL A 53 -6.12 10.17 3.21
N VAL A 54 -6.76 10.10 2.05
CA VAL A 54 -6.59 11.04 0.94
C VAL A 54 -7.95 11.68 0.66
N SER A 55 -8.01 13.01 0.57
CA SER A 55 -9.27 13.75 0.38
C SER A 55 -9.06 15.02 -0.45
N ASP A 56 -10.07 15.42 -1.21
CA ASP A 56 -10.15 16.73 -1.88
C ASP A 56 -10.68 17.83 -0.95
N GLU A 57 -11.11 17.48 0.26
CA GLU A 57 -11.55 18.40 1.31
C GLU A 57 -10.72 18.19 2.58
N GLU A 58 -10.82 19.11 3.53
CA GLU A 58 -10.17 18.99 4.84
C GLU A 58 -10.60 17.70 5.56
N ILE A 59 -9.61 16.99 6.10
CA ILE A 59 -9.81 15.72 6.78
C ILE A 59 -10.27 15.97 8.22
N ALA A 60 -11.54 15.72 8.49
CA ALA A 60 -12.10 15.90 9.83
C ALA A 60 -11.58 14.87 10.87
N SER A 61 -11.21 13.66 10.43
CA SER A 61 -10.64 12.62 11.28
C SER A 61 -9.57 11.83 10.53
N PRO A 62 -8.38 11.65 11.10
CA PRO A 62 -7.33 10.83 10.51
C PRO A 62 -7.53 9.32 10.79
N LEU A 63 -8.54 8.95 11.57
CA LEU A 63 -8.81 7.55 11.93
C LEU A 63 -9.55 6.84 10.80
N VAL A 64 -9.12 5.62 10.49
CA VAL A 64 -9.69 4.76 9.44
C VAL A 64 -10.14 3.42 10.07
N PRO A 65 -11.26 3.40 10.81
CA PRO A 65 -11.73 2.17 11.44
C PRO A 65 -12.24 1.14 10.43
N HIS A 66 -12.81 1.61 9.32
CA HIS A 66 -13.31 0.79 8.22
C HIS A 66 -12.77 1.31 6.89
N PRO A 67 -11.56 0.87 6.47
CA PRO A 67 -10.92 1.37 5.26
C PRO A 67 -11.72 1.03 4.00
N ASP A 68 -11.68 1.95 3.04
CA ASP A 68 -12.15 1.72 1.67
C ASP A 68 -11.28 0.70 0.96
N THR A 69 -9.97 0.76 1.22
CA THR A 69 -8.98 -0.16 0.65
C THR A 69 -8.03 -0.66 1.73
N CYS A 70 -7.82 -1.98 1.77
CA CYS A 70 -6.82 -2.61 2.62
C CYS A 70 -5.77 -3.31 1.74
N VAL A 71 -4.49 -3.07 2.02
CA VAL A 71 -3.35 -3.68 1.34
C VAL A 71 -2.59 -4.54 2.33
N VAL A 72 -2.56 -5.87 2.13
CA VAL A 72 -1.96 -6.80 3.08
C VAL A 72 -0.80 -7.58 2.46
N MET A 73 0.35 -7.58 3.14
CA MET A 73 1.60 -8.14 2.64
C MET A 73 1.91 -9.54 3.19
N ASN A 74 1.21 -9.99 4.23
CA ASN A 74 1.46 -11.28 4.86
C ASN A 74 0.18 -11.90 5.46
N LYS A 75 0.24 -13.21 5.73
CA LYS A 75 -0.89 -13.99 6.25
C LYS A 75 -1.46 -13.49 7.59
N PRO A 76 -0.65 -13.20 8.63
CA PRO A 76 -1.20 -12.66 9.88
C PRO A 76 -1.96 -11.35 9.69
N SER A 77 -1.48 -10.46 8.82
CA SER A 77 -2.19 -9.21 8.49
C SER A 77 -3.48 -9.46 7.74
N LEU A 78 -3.51 -10.42 6.81
CA LEU A 78 -4.76 -10.81 6.14
C LEU A 78 -5.81 -11.28 7.15
N LEU A 79 -5.45 -12.26 7.98
CA LEU A 79 -6.38 -12.85 8.96
C LEU A 79 -6.90 -11.80 9.96
N LYS A 80 -6.06 -10.84 10.33
CA LYS A 80 -6.41 -9.81 11.31
C LYS A 80 -7.25 -8.69 10.71
N PHE A 81 -6.95 -8.25 9.49
CA PHE A 81 -7.46 -6.98 8.98
C PHE A 81 -8.47 -7.10 7.82
N GLN A 82 -8.71 -8.30 7.25
CA GLN A 82 -9.75 -8.43 6.23
C GLN A 82 -11.14 -8.04 6.74
N SER A 83 -11.42 -8.24 8.04
CA SER A 83 -12.72 -7.96 8.65
C SER A 83 -13.02 -6.47 8.81
N ILE A 84 -12.01 -5.60 8.83
CA ILE A 84 -12.21 -4.15 9.00
C ILE A 84 -12.53 -3.43 7.69
N VAL A 85 -12.30 -4.05 6.53
CA VAL A 85 -12.64 -3.46 5.23
C VAL A 85 -14.15 -3.21 5.16
N ARG A 86 -14.56 -2.00 4.79
CA ARG A 86 -15.97 -1.69 4.67
C ARG A 86 -16.66 -2.54 3.60
N PRO A 87 -17.96 -2.83 3.73
CA PRO A 87 -18.72 -3.50 2.64
C PRO A 87 -18.58 -2.72 1.33
N GLY A 88 -18.34 -3.43 0.22
CA GLY A 88 -18.05 -2.83 -1.08
C GLY A 88 -16.65 -2.23 -1.22
N GLY A 89 -15.80 -2.36 -0.21
CA GLY A 89 -14.39 -1.95 -0.25
C GLY A 89 -13.50 -2.89 -1.05
N LEU A 90 -12.21 -2.62 -1.06
CA LEU A 90 -11.19 -3.39 -1.80
C LEU A 90 -10.16 -3.98 -0.84
N LEU A 91 -9.85 -5.26 -1.01
CA LEU A 91 -8.73 -5.94 -0.35
C LEU A 91 -7.71 -6.36 -1.42
N ILE A 92 -6.53 -5.75 -1.38
CA ILE A 92 -5.38 -6.15 -2.19
C ILE A 92 -4.46 -7.00 -1.32
N TRP A 93 -4.17 -8.24 -1.74
CA TRP A 93 -3.38 -9.15 -0.93
C TRP A 93 -2.22 -9.78 -1.71
N ASN A 94 -1.11 -9.99 -1.01
CA ASN A 94 0.12 -10.53 -1.59
C ASN A 94 0.04 -12.06 -1.71
N GLU A 95 -0.40 -12.54 -2.86
CA GLU A 95 -0.56 -13.96 -3.15
C GLU A 95 0.76 -14.74 -3.15
N SER A 96 1.92 -14.08 -3.37
CA SER A 96 3.23 -14.74 -3.31
C SER A 96 3.57 -15.28 -1.91
N LEU A 97 3.07 -14.64 -0.84
CA LEU A 97 3.43 -14.97 0.55
C LEU A 97 2.26 -15.50 1.38
N ILE A 98 1.04 -15.40 0.86
CA ILE A 98 -0.17 -15.76 1.60
C ILE A 98 -0.78 -17.00 0.96
N ASP A 99 -0.81 -18.10 1.68
CA ASP A 99 -1.28 -19.41 1.23
C ASP A 99 -2.76 -19.69 1.53
N VAL A 100 -3.47 -18.70 2.06
CA VAL A 100 -4.90 -18.75 2.35
C VAL A 100 -5.65 -17.66 1.59
N LYS A 101 -6.82 -17.99 1.09
CA LYS A 101 -7.66 -16.98 0.41
C LYS A 101 -8.43 -16.15 1.44
N PRO A 102 -8.68 -14.85 1.14
CA PRO A 102 -9.67 -14.08 1.89
C PRO A 102 -11.04 -14.77 1.90
N ASP A 103 -11.77 -14.68 3.00
CA ASP A 103 -13.07 -15.34 3.18
C ASP A 103 -14.27 -14.40 3.04
N ARG A 104 -14.03 -13.10 2.71
CA ARG A 104 -15.05 -12.07 2.51
C ARG A 104 -15.68 -12.19 1.12
N THR A 105 -17.02 -12.06 1.04
CA THR A 105 -17.81 -12.11 -0.20
C THR A 105 -18.49 -10.79 -0.53
N ASP A 106 -18.42 -9.83 0.38
CA ASP A 106 -19.05 -8.51 0.29
C ASP A 106 -18.09 -7.38 -0.07
N ILE A 107 -16.84 -7.71 -0.41
CA ILE A 107 -15.79 -6.79 -0.84
C ILE A 107 -15.15 -7.26 -2.14
N GLU A 108 -14.50 -6.36 -2.83
CA GLU A 108 -13.63 -6.71 -3.96
C GLU A 108 -12.32 -7.29 -3.44
N ILE A 109 -11.86 -8.40 -4.02
CA ILE A 109 -10.63 -9.10 -3.63
C ILE A 109 -9.70 -9.14 -4.84
N LEU A 110 -8.51 -8.53 -4.69
CA LEU A 110 -7.47 -8.49 -5.72
C LEU A 110 -6.22 -9.25 -5.27
N PRO A 111 -5.95 -10.45 -5.81
CA PRO A 111 -4.68 -11.14 -5.62
C PRO A 111 -3.58 -10.47 -6.44
N VAL A 112 -2.40 -10.28 -5.83
CA VAL A 112 -1.22 -9.76 -6.52
C VAL A 112 -0.01 -10.60 -6.13
N ARG A 113 0.69 -11.16 -7.10
CA ARG A 113 1.95 -11.92 -6.88
C ARG A 113 3.12 -10.95 -6.68
N ALA A 114 3.04 -10.19 -5.58
CA ALA A 114 3.88 -9.02 -5.39
C ALA A 114 5.37 -9.34 -5.29
N ASN A 115 5.75 -10.42 -4.61
CA ASN A 115 7.17 -10.81 -4.50
C ASN A 115 7.72 -11.33 -5.82
N ASP A 116 6.92 -12.09 -6.58
CA ASP A 116 7.37 -12.62 -7.88
C ASP A 116 7.62 -11.47 -8.87
N ILE A 117 6.66 -10.54 -8.98
CA ILE A 117 6.79 -9.35 -9.84
C ILE A 117 7.97 -8.47 -9.38
N ALA A 118 8.17 -8.31 -8.08
CA ALA A 118 9.29 -7.53 -7.54
C ALA A 118 10.64 -8.17 -7.86
N GLU A 119 10.75 -9.50 -7.81
CA GLU A 119 11.94 -10.24 -8.16
C GLU A 119 12.26 -10.10 -9.66
N GLU A 120 11.27 -10.21 -10.53
CA GLU A 120 11.40 -9.93 -11.97
C GLU A 120 11.82 -8.47 -12.23
N ALA A 121 11.39 -7.52 -11.42
CA ALA A 121 11.81 -6.11 -11.50
C ALA A 121 13.26 -5.89 -11.05
N GLY A 122 13.84 -6.85 -10.29
CA GLY A 122 15.24 -6.84 -9.85
C GLY A 122 15.46 -6.90 -8.33
N SER A 123 14.41 -6.87 -7.50
CA SER A 123 14.56 -7.02 -6.05
C SER A 123 13.23 -7.34 -5.37
N TYR A 124 13.17 -8.45 -4.65
CA TYR A 124 12.03 -8.82 -3.80
C TYR A 124 11.66 -7.74 -2.76
N ARG A 125 12.61 -6.86 -2.42
CA ARG A 125 12.37 -5.74 -1.48
C ARG A 125 11.38 -4.71 -1.99
N SER A 126 11.15 -4.66 -3.30
CA SER A 126 10.22 -3.74 -3.94
C SER A 126 8.78 -4.26 -4.04
N ALA A 127 8.44 -5.35 -3.34
CA ALA A 127 7.09 -5.92 -3.34
C ALA A 127 6.03 -4.91 -2.84
N ASN A 128 6.37 -4.03 -1.90
CA ASN A 128 5.49 -2.93 -1.48
C ASN A 128 5.18 -1.95 -2.63
N MET A 129 6.11 -1.73 -3.55
CA MET A 129 5.89 -0.88 -4.73
C MET A 129 5.01 -1.58 -5.76
N VAL A 130 5.10 -2.90 -5.90
CA VAL A 130 4.16 -3.69 -6.71
C VAL A 130 2.73 -3.52 -6.17
N MET A 131 2.53 -3.70 -4.86
CA MET A 131 1.22 -3.52 -4.22
C MET A 131 0.70 -2.09 -4.37
N LEU A 132 1.60 -1.10 -4.30
CA LEU A 132 1.25 0.30 -4.54
C LEU A 132 0.81 0.52 -6.01
N GLY A 133 1.50 -0.07 -6.98
CA GLY A 133 1.10 -0.03 -8.38
C GLY A 133 -0.31 -0.58 -8.60
N ALA A 134 -0.63 -1.71 -7.98
CA ALA A 134 -1.96 -2.30 -8.01
C ALA A 134 -3.03 -1.40 -7.38
N LEU A 135 -2.69 -0.75 -6.24
CA LEU A 135 -3.57 0.23 -5.60
C LEU A 135 -3.90 1.39 -6.56
N LEU A 136 -2.88 2.00 -7.19
CA LEU A 136 -3.08 3.13 -8.11
C LEU A 136 -3.96 2.77 -9.30
N LYS A 137 -3.84 1.54 -9.80
CA LYS A 137 -4.70 1.05 -10.89
C LYS A 137 -6.17 0.97 -10.47
N ARG A 138 -6.45 0.48 -9.26
CA ARG A 138 -7.81 0.26 -8.76
C ARG A 138 -8.42 1.49 -8.12
N ARG A 139 -7.60 2.43 -7.65
CA ARG A 139 -7.98 3.69 -6.98
C ARG A 139 -7.23 4.88 -7.58
N PRO A 140 -7.48 5.22 -8.85
CA PRO A 140 -6.73 6.27 -9.56
C PRO A 140 -6.95 7.68 -8.97
N ALA A 141 -8.00 7.87 -8.18
CA ALA A 141 -8.27 9.14 -7.50
C ALA A 141 -7.37 9.39 -6.28
N VAL A 142 -6.61 8.37 -5.82
CA VAL A 142 -5.72 8.50 -4.67
C VAL A 142 -4.45 9.27 -5.03
N ALA A 143 -3.83 8.94 -6.15
CA ALA A 143 -2.70 9.64 -6.76
C ALA A 143 -2.44 9.08 -8.16
N SER A 144 -1.88 9.91 -9.05
CA SER A 144 -1.43 9.43 -10.34
C SER A 144 -0.10 8.69 -10.26
N MET A 145 0.17 7.83 -11.24
CA MET A 145 1.47 7.16 -11.38
C MET A 145 2.61 8.18 -11.52
N ASP A 146 2.40 9.26 -12.27
CA ASP A 146 3.40 10.29 -12.49
C ASP A 146 3.77 11.02 -11.19
N ALA A 147 2.79 11.36 -10.35
CA ALA A 147 3.03 11.95 -9.04
C ALA A 147 3.82 10.99 -8.13
N VAL A 148 3.47 9.70 -8.11
CA VAL A 148 4.20 8.69 -7.35
C VAL A 148 5.64 8.56 -7.83
N LEU A 149 5.88 8.52 -9.13
CA LEU A 149 7.23 8.45 -9.69
C LEU A 149 8.08 9.69 -9.38
N ALA A 150 7.46 10.86 -9.31
CA ALA A 150 8.14 12.11 -9.00
C ALA A 150 8.64 12.16 -7.55
N VAL A 151 7.87 11.61 -6.59
CA VAL A 151 8.21 11.67 -5.16
C VAL A 151 9.13 10.56 -4.67
N LEU A 152 9.45 9.55 -5.48
CA LEU A 152 10.25 8.41 -5.03
C LEU A 152 11.60 8.81 -4.41
N ASN A 153 12.28 9.82 -4.97
CA ASN A 153 13.58 10.28 -4.46
C ASN A 153 13.47 10.98 -3.10
N GLU A 154 12.32 11.57 -2.80
CA GLU A 154 12.03 12.18 -1.50
C GLU A 154 11.55 11.14 -0.49
N ALA A 155 10.67 10.23 -0.93
CA ALA A 155 10.09 9.21 -0.07
C ALA A 155 11.11 8.18 0.40
N VAL A 156 11.99 7.75 -0.52
CA VAL A 156 13.01 6.72 -0.25
C VAL A 156 14.24 7.36 0.37
N SER A 157 14.71 6.80 1.49
CA SER A 157 15.92 7.29 2.14
C SER A 157 17.13 7.27 1.21
N ALA A 158 18.07 8.21 1.38
CA ALA A 158 19.28 8.33 0.57
C ALA A 158 20.06 6.99 0.43
N ARG A 159 20.06 6.18 1.50
CA ARG A 159 20.70 4.86 1.57
C ARG A 159 20.12 3.84 0.59
N HIS A 160 18.87 4.00 0.16
CA HIS A 160 18.14 3.04 -0.68
C HIS A 160 17.71 3.61 -2.03
N ARG A 161 18.23 4.78 -2.40
CA ARG A 161 17.91 5.42 -3.69
C ARG A 161 18.37 4.64 -4.90
N GLU A 162 19.38 3.79 -4.75
CA GLU A 162 19.83 2.85 -5.80
C GLU A 162 18.71 1.89 -6.24
N LEU A 163 17.75 1.63 -5.36
CA LEU A 163 16.59 0.80 -5.66
C LEU A 163 15.49 1.53 -6.45
N ASN A 164 15.61 2.85 -6.68
CA ASN A 164 14.50 3.59 -7.30
C ASN A 164 14.22 3.17 -8.75
N GLN A 165 15.22 2.69 -9.50
CA GLN A 165 14.96 2.11 -10.81
C GLN A 165 14.16 0.81 -10.71
N VAL A 166 14.48 -0.04 -9.75
CA VAL A 166 13.74 -1.28 -9.46
C VAL A 166 12.33 -0.95 -8.95
N ASN A 167 12.21 0.04 -8.07
CA ASN A 167 10.93 0.52 -7.56
C ASN A 167 10.01 1.01 -8.69
N ARG A 168 10.53 1.73 -9.68
CA ARG A 168 9.76 2.16 -10.86
C ARG A 168 9.24 0.99 -11.67
N LYS A 169 10.07 -0.03 -11.90
CA LYS A 169 9.66 -1.27 -12.60
C LYS A 169 8.62 -2.05 -11.79
N ALA A 170 8.82 -2.15 -10.48
CA ALA A 170 7.89 -2.82 -9.58
C ALA A 170 6.51 -2.14 -9.56
N LEU A 171 6.47 -0.80 -9.47
CA LEU A 171 5.23 -0.02 -9.60
C LEU A 171 4.51 -0.31 -10.92
N ALA A 172 5.23 -0.26 -12.05
CA ALA A 172 4.66 -0.53 -13.36
C ALA A 172 4.14 -1.98 -13.45
N GLY A 173 4.89 -2.96 -12.95
CA GLY A 173 4.48 -4.36 -12.92
C GLY A 173 3.21 -4.58 -12.10
N GLY A 174 3.11 -3.98 -10.92
CA GLY A 174 1.91 -4.03 -10.09
C GLY A 174 0.69 -3.36 -10.74
N TYR A 175 0.90 -2.24 -11.40
CA TYR A 175 -0.15 -1.53 -12.13
C TYR A 175 -0.70 -2.35 -13.30
N GLN A 176 0.16 -3.11 -13.99
CA GLN A 176 -0.24 -4.00 -15.09
C GLN A 176 -0.94 -5.28 -14.61
N ALA A 177 -0.60 -5.76 -13.41
CA ALA A 177 -1.14 -6.99 -12.83
C ALA A 177 -2.53 -6.82 -12.19
N ALA A 178 -3.01 -5.59 -12.03
CA ALA A 178 -4.29 -5.20 -11.41
C ALA A 178 -5.29 -4.72 -12.47
#